data_d1c67fa1e42a1bedf9ee87c952c2d2fb
#
_entry.id   d1c67fa1e42a1bedf9ee87c952c2d2fb
#
_cell.length_a   1.000
_cell.length_b   1.000
_cell.length_c   1.000
_cell.angle_alpha   90.00
_cell.angle_beta   90.00
_cell.angle_gamma   90.00
#
_symmetry.space_group_name_H-M   'P 1'
#
loop_
_entity.id
_entity.type
_entity.pdbx_description
1 polymer ?
#
loop_
_entity_poly.entity_id
_entity_poly.type
_entity_poly.pdbx_seq_one_letter_code
_entity_poly.pdbx_strand_id
1 'polypeptide(L)'
;LILSVKTILTVLTVRSGYDLILTRTGPKAAAHLGTELHRALSDPSRARILEVLQDADAPLDARELGMRVGLHWNTVRSHLRVLAEAGLVSSRSEERTRPGRPRVLYEAAAESFDHRALASHGLLAQILASHLAGSERDPSARAEEAGRAWGARLVRKPPPASISKEEAVDEVVHLHEQFGFSPELREATSGQELVLKRCPFQELATTYPAVICSVHLGLIRGALGELGTGVEADRFEPFAEPGACVAHVTGV
;
A
#
# COMPACT_ATOMS: atom_id res chain seq x y z
N LEU A 1 -8.45 42.45 43.18
CA LEU A 1 -8.53 42.29 41.72
C LEU A 1 -7.96 40.90 41.39
N ILE A 2 -8.84 39.91 41.28
CA ILE A 2 -8.48 38.54 40.91
C ILE A 2 -8.85 38.38 39.44
N LEU A 3 -7.85 38.37 38.56
CA LEU A 3 -8.01 38.02 37.15
C LEU A 3 -7.77 36.53 36.97
N SER A 4 -8.85 35.83 36.65
CA SER A 4 -8.89 34.42 36.28
C SER A 4 -8.13 34.15 35.00
N VAL A 5 -7.04 33.42 35.07
CA VAL A 5 -6.29 32.92 33.90
C VAL A 5 -6.93 31.60 33.45
N LYS A 6 -7.96 31.69 32.61
CA LYS A 6 -8.37 30.60 31.73
C LYS A 6 -7.54 30.70 30.45
N THR A 7 -6.30 30.28 30.52
CA THR A 7 -5.47 30.15 29.32
C THR A 7 -5.81 28.84 28.63
N ILE A 8 -6.39 29.01 27.50
CA ILE A 8 -6.66 28.15 26.39
C ILE A 8 -5.47 27.19 26.17
N LEU A 9 -5.67 25.94 26.57
CA LEU A 9 -4.83 24.82 26.09
C LEU A 9 -5.41 24.39 24.72
N THR A 10 -5.03 25.11 23.67
CA THR A 10 -5.24 24.64 22.30
C THR A 10 -4.28 23.49 22.08
N VAL A 11 -4.75 22.29 22.32
CA VAL A 11 -4.06 21.06 21.89
C VAL A 11 -4.08 21.11 20.36
N LEU A 12 -2.96 21.50 19.78
CA LEU A 12 -2.64 21.25 18.38
C LEU A 12 -2.50 19.72 18.22
N THR A 13 -3.62 19.04 18.00
CA THR A 13 -3.60 17.70 17.43
C THR A 13 -3.03 17.84 16.03
N VAL A 14 -1.76 17.53 15.89
CA VAL A 14 -1.16 17.26 14.58
C VAL A 14 -1.92 16.07 14.03
N ARG A 15 -2.94 16.32 13.21
CA ARG A 15 -3.58 15.28 12.42
C ARG A 15 -2.51 14.77 11.46
N SER A 16 -2.15 13.51 11.62
CA SER A 16 -1.25 12.82 10.70
C SER A 16 -1.77 13.00 9.27
N GLY A 17 -0.87 13.19 8.30
CA GLY A 17 -1.24 13.30 6.88
C GLY A 17 -2.09 12.12 6.38
N TYR A 18 -2.03 10.97 7.05
CA TYR A 18 -2.88 9.80 6.83
C TYR A 18 -4.36 10.06 7.15
N ASP A 19 -4.68 10.83 8.20
CA ASP A 19 -6.08 11.19 8.52
C ASP A 19 -6.69 12.09 7.43
N LEU A 20 -5.87 12.89 6.76
CA LEU A 20 -6.33 13.79 5.70
C LEU A 20 -6.68 13.02 4.41
N ILE A 21 -5.97 11.93 4.12
CA ILE A 21 -6.23 11.06 2.96
C ILE A 21 -7.51 10.25 3.21
N LEU A 22 -7.69 9.70 4.40
CA LEU A 22 -8.87 8.88 4.76
C LEU A 22 -10.17 9.71 4.88
N THR A 23 -10.08 11.02 5.13
CA THR A 23 -11.28 11.88 5.22
C THR A 23 -11.76 12.42 3.88
N ARG A 24 -10.92 12.45 2.83
CA ARG A 24 -11.28 12.91 1.47
C ARG A 24 -11.81 11.81 0.57
N THR A 25 -11.42 10.55 0.81
CA THR A 25 -11.93 9.38 0.09
C THR A 25 -12.48 8.39 1.11
N GLY A 26 -13.75 8.02 1.01
CA GLY A 26 -14.32 6.98 1.86
C GLY A 26 -13.53 5.66 1.70
N PRO A 27 -13.53 4.79 2.71
CA PRO A 27 -12.66 3.60 2.75
C PRO A 27 -12.85 2.63 1.57
N LYS A 28 -14.02 2.60 0.93
CA LYS A 28 -14.25 1.84 -0.32
C LYS A 28 -13.52 2.47 -1.50
N ALA A 29 -13.40 3.80 -1.56
CA ALA A 29 -12.70 4.50 -2.63
C ALA A 29 -11.18 4.36 -2.50
N ALA A 30 -10.64 4.35 -1.28
CA ALA A 30 -9.21 4.12 -1.04
C ALA A 30 -8.76 2.70 -1.40
N ALA A 31 -9.57 1.68 -1.09
CA ALA A 31 -9.30 0.29 -1.48
C ALA A 31 -9.36 0.10 -3.01
N HIS A 32 -10.33 0.73 -3.69
CA HIS A 32 -10.42 0.69 -5.15
C HIS A 32 -9.23 1.39 -5.80
N LEU A 33 -8.81 2.55 -5.28
CA LEU A 33 -7.62 3.26 -5.79
C LEU A 33 -6.35 2.42 -5.68
N GLY A 34 -6.15 1.70 -4.57
CA GLY A 34 -4.98 0.83 -4.38
C GLY A 34 -4.91 -0.30 -5.41
N THR A 35 -6.02 -0.96 -5.68
CA THR A 35 -6.10 -2.06 -6.64
C THR A 35 -5.90 -1.57 -8.09
N GLU A 36 -6.48 -0.43 -8.45
CA GLU A 36 -6.31 0.17 -9.77
C GLU A 36 -4.89 0.68 -10.00
N LEU A 37 -4.29 1.28 -9.00
CA LEU A 37 -2.90 1.73 -9.02
C LEU A 37 -1.93 0.54 -9.21
N HIS A 38 -2.09 -0.53 -8.45
CA HIS A 38 -1.31 -1.76 -8.61
C HIS A 38 -1.46 -2.36 -10.01
N ARG A 39 -2.68 -2.45 -10.49
CA ARG A 39 -2.98 -2.93 -11.84
C ARG A 39 -2.35 -2.04 -12.91
N ALA A 40 -2.41 -0.73 -12.73
CA ALA A 40 -1.81 0.22 -13.66
C ALA A 40 -0.28 0.10 -13.71
N LEU A 41 0.38 -0.12 -12.59
CA LEU A 41 1.84 -0.19 -12.49
C LEU A 41 2.43 -1.60 -12.62
N SER A 42 1.61 -2.64 -12.71
CA SER A 42 2.09 -4.03 -12.86
C SER A 42 2.79 -4.33 -14.20
N ASP A 43 2.66 -3.47 -15.19
CA ASP A 43 3.33 -3.60 -16.50
C ASP A 43 4.58 -2.71 -16.50
N PRO A 44 5.77 -3.28 -16.74
CA PRO A 44 7.03 -2.52 -16.77
C PRO A 44 7.03 -1.36 -17.76
N SER A 45 6.33 -1.50 -18.89
CA SER A 45 6.23 -0.43 -19.89
C SER A 45 5.44 0.77 -19.38
N ARG A 46 4.37 0.54 -18.59
CA ARG A 46 3.60 1.61 -17.97
C ARG A 46 4.40 2.33 -16.88
N ALA A 47 5.12 1.57 -16.04
CA ALA A 47 6.01 2.16 -15.05
C ALA A 47 7.04 3.06 -15.74
N ARG A 48 7.68 2.56 -16.81
CA ARG A 48 8.68 3.33 -17.57
C ARG A 48 8.10 4.57 -18.24
N ILE A 49 6.88 4.52 -18.79
CA ILE A 49 6.21 5.69 -19.36
C ILE A 49 5.95 6.74 -18.28
N LEU A 50 5.50 6.31 -17.10
CA LEU A 50 5.24 7.23 -15.97
C LEU A 50 6.53 7.89 -15.47
N GLU A 51 7.64 7.15 -15.33
CA GLU A 51 8.95 7.70 -15.00
C GLU A 51 9.38 8.79 -15.98
N VAL A 52 9.28 8.51 -17.29
CA VAL A 52 9.65 9.48 -18.32
C VAL A 52 8.78 10.74 -18.27
N LEU A 53 7.50 10.62 -17.91
CA LEU A 53 6.62 11.77 -17.75
C LEU A 53 6.95 12.57 -16.46
N GLN A 54 7.37 11.90 -15.39
CA GLN A 54 7.76 12.54 -14.13
C GLN A 54 9.09 13.31 -14.25
N ASP A 55 10.02 12.78 -15.06
CA ASP A 55 11.32 13.40 -15.31
C ASP A 55 11.28 14.48 -16.41
N ALA A 56 10.13 14.66 -17.07
CA ALA A 56 10.00 15.63 -18.16
C ALA A 56 9.68 17.03 -17.64
N ASP A 57 10.43 18.03 -18.09
CA ASP A 57 10.20 19.45 -17.78
C ASP A 57 8.92 20.02 -18.43
N ALA A 58 8.34 19.33 -19.40
CA ALA A 58 7.17 19.73 -20.14
C ALA A 58 6.32 18.52 -20.59
N PRO A 59 5.01 18.70 -20.79
CA PRO A 59 4.13 17.65 -21.29
C PRO A 59 4.57 17.08 -22.62
N LEU A 60 4.51 15.76 -22.77
CA LEU A 60 4.97 15.01 -23.95
C LEU A 60 3.80 14.42 -24.73
N ASP A 61 3.95 14.31 -26.06
CA ASP A 61 2.99 13.54 -26.84
C ASP A 61 3.36 12.04 -26.91
N ALA A 62 2.41 11.20 -27.39
CA ALA A 62 2.61 9.76 -27.45
C ALA A 62 3.76 9.33 -28.40
N ARG A 63 4.14 10.14 -29.38
CA ARG A 63 5.28 9.85 -30.28
C ARG A 63 6.59 10.13 -29.59
N GLU A 64 6.70 11.27 -28.92
CA GLU A 64 7.87 11.65 -28.10
C GLU A 64 8.12 10.62 -27.00
N LEU A 65 7.06 10.20 -26.30
CA LEU A 65 7.14 9.11 -25.33
C LEU A 65 7.59 7.80 -25.97
N GLY A 66 7.00 7.44 -27.12
CA GLY A 66 7.38 6.24 -27.85
C GLY A 66 8.87 6.18 -28.19
N MET A 67 9.45 7.29 -28.63
CA MET A 67 10.88 7.40 -28.90
C MET A 67 11.72 7.22 -27.63
N ARG A 68 11.29 7.78 -26.49
CA ARG A 68 12.05 7.70 -25.22
C ARG A 68 11.98 6.32 -24.57
N VAL A 69 10.85 5.61 -24.70
CA VAL A 69 10.65 4.29 -24.07
C VAL A 69 10.87 3.12 -25.05
N GLY A 70 11.17 3.37 -26.32
CA GLY A 70 11.39 2.31 -27.32
C GLY A 70 10.12 1.57 -27.75
N LEU A 71 8.95 2.22 -27.68
CA LEU A 71 7.66 1.63 -28.04
C LEU A 71 6.97 2.36 -29.19
N HIS A 72 6.17 1.63 -29.96
CA HIS A 72 5.33 2.26 -30.99
C HIS A 72 4.29 3.17 -30.32
N TRP A 73 4.03 4.34 -30.88
CA TRP A 73 3.14 5.36 -30.29
C TRP A 73 1.71 4.88 -30.03
N ASN A 74 1.19 3.92 -30.80
CA ASN A 74 -0.13 3.31 -30.55
C ASN A 74 -0.13 2.48 -29.24
N THR A 75 0.96 1.73 -28.99
CA THR A 75 1.16 0.99 -27.74
C THR A 75 1.24 1.95 -26.56
N VAL A 76 2.00 3.03 -26.71
CA VAL A 76 2.08 4.09 -25.69
C VAL A 76 0.70 4.68 -25.38
N ARG A 77 -0.12 4.95 -26.39
CA ARG A 77 -1.50 5.45 -26.16
C ARG A 77 -2.37 4.46 -25.38
N SER A 78 -2.22 3.17 -25.62
CA SER A 78 -2.95 2.14 -24.85
C SER A 78 -2.51 2.13 -23.38
N HIS A 79 -1.20 2.25 -23.13
CA HIS A 79 -0.66 2.35 -21.77
C HIS A 79 -1.06 3.65 -21.09
N LEU A 80 -1.00 4.79 -21.78
CA LEU A 80 -1.43 6.10 -21.26
C LEU A 80 -2.90 6.12 -20.86
N ARG A 81 -3.77 5.40 -21.59
CA ARG A 81 -5.17 5.28 -21.20
C ARG A 81 -5.33 4.60 -19.85
N VAL A 82 -4.63 3.48 -19.62
CA VAL A 82 -4.67 2.76 -18.34
C VAL A 82 -4.11 3.61 -17.20
N LEU A 83 -3.02 4.34 -17.45
CA LEU A 83 -2.44 5.27 -16.48
C LEU A 83 -3.37 6.44 -16.15
N ALA A 84 -4.09 6.96 -17.16
CA ALA A 84 -5.05 8.04 -16.99
C ALA A 84 -6.32 7.57 -16.23
N GLU A 85 -6.83 6.37 -16.53
CA GLU A 85 -7.93 5.72 -15.80
C GLU A 85 -7.57 5.52 -14.30
N ALA A 86 -6.30 5.25 -14.01
CA ALA A 86 -5.77 5.14 -12.64
C ALA A 86 -5.40 6.51 -12.01
N GLY A 87 -5.63 7.63 -12.69
CA GLY A 87 -5.33 8.98 -12.18
C GLY A 87 -3.83 9.32 -12.11
N LEU A 88 -2.95 8.51 -12.72
CA LEU A 88 -1.49 8.71 -12.70
C LEU A 88 -1.00 9.69 -13.75
N VAL A 89 -1.76 9.87 -14.81
CA VAL A 89 -1.43 10.73 -15.95
C VAL A 89 -2.63 11.60 -16.27
N SER A 90 -2.38 12.88 -16.48
CA SER A 90 -3.35 13.81 -17.06
C SER A 90 -3.06 14.04 -18.54
N SER A 91 -4.08 14.43 -19.29
CA SER A 91 -3.94 14.76 -20.70
C SER A 91 -4.67 16.05 -21.05
N ARG A 92 -4.07 16.82 -21.94
CA ARG A 92 -4.69 18.03 -22.50
C ARG A 92 -4.50 18.09 -24.01
N SER A 93 -5.46 18.66 -24.69
CA SER A 93 -5.32 18.98 -26.11
C SER A 93 -4.56 20.30 -26.27
N GLU A 94 -3.57 20.32 -27.15
CA GLU A 94 -2.85 21.55 -27.49
C GLU A 94 -3.78 22.46 -28.28
N GLU A 95 -3.91 23.72 -27.85
CA GLU A 95 -4.63 24.72 -28.63
C GLU A 95 -3.88 25.04 -29.93
N ARG A 96 -4.53 24.87 -31.09
CA ARG A 96 -3.93 25.12 -32.38
C ARG A 96 -4.54 26.33 -33.07
N THR A 97 -3.66 27.10 -33.64
CA THR A 97 -4.02 28.21 -34.57
C THR A 97 -4.08 27.78 -36.03
N ARG A 98 -3.74 26.49 -36.36
CA ARG A 98 -3.70 25.94 -37.71
C ARG A 98 -4.64 24.75 -37.91
N PRO A 99 -5.19 24.49 -39.14
CA PRO A 99 -6.01 23.33 -39.41
C PRO A 99 -5.27 22.00 -39.14
N GLY A 100 -5.96 20.99 -38.60
CA GLY A 100 -5.45 19.66 -38.33
C GLY A 100 -5.98 19.11 -36.97
N ARG A 101 -5.79 17.80 -36.71
CA ARG A 101 -6.17 17.21 -35.44
C ARG A 101 -5.25 17.73 -34.35
N PRO A 102 -5.79 18.25 -33.23
CA PRO A 102 -4.97 18.71 -32.09
C PRO A 102 -4.05 17.60 -31.57
N ARG A 103 -2.84 17.96 -31.14
CA ARG A 103 -1.96 17.06 -30.40
C ARG A 103 -2.53 16.86 -29.01
N VAL A 104 -2.47 15.63 -28.51
CA VAL A 104 -2.75 15.33 -27.10
C VAL A 104 -1.42 15.25 -26.39
N LEU A 105 -1.25 16.11 -25.42
CA LEU A 105 -0.09 16.18 -24.53
C LEU A 105 -0.44 15.49 -23.23
N TYR A 106 0.53 14.76 -22.68
CA TYR A 106 0.41 14.01 -21.45
C TYR A 106 1.45 14.50 -20.44
N GLU A 107 1.05 14.53 -19.19
CA GLU A 107 1.91 14.88 -18.04
C GLU A 107 1.58 13.96 -16.88
N ALA A 108 2.54 13.69 -16.00
CA ALA A 108 2.27 13.01 -14.76
C ALA A 108 1.29 13.84 -13.94
N ALA A 109 0.25 13.23 -13.36
CA ALA A 109 -0.69 13.95 -12.53
C ALA A 109 0.05 14.53 -11.30
N ALA A 110 -0.27 15.77 -10.92
CA ALA A 110 0.41 16.46 -9.82
C ALA A 110 0.28 15.72 -8.46
N GLU A 111 -0.75 14.91 -8.32
CA GLU A 111 -0.96 14.00 -7.19
C GLU A 111 -0.43 12.57 -7.48
N SER A 112 0.17 12.34 -8.66
CA SER A 112 0.76 11.04 -8.98
C SER A 112 1.93 10.77 -8.04
N PHE A 113 1.99 9.55 -7.52
CA PHE A 113 3.00 9.06 -6.60
C PHE A 113 4.39 9.57 -7.01
N ASP A 114 4.97 10.43 -6.19
CA ASP A 114 6.34 10.88 -6.36
C ASP A 114 7.25 9.66 -6.16
N HIS A 115 7.82 9.13 -7.24
CA HIS A 115 8.79 8.03 -7.20
C HIS A 115 9.96 8.34 -6.27
N ARG A 116 10.32 9.63 -6.15
CA ARG A 116 11.35 10.08 -5.20
C ARG A 116 10.87 9.94 -3.77
N ALA A 117 9.59 10.23 -3.49
CA ALA A 117 9.00 10.02 -2.17
C ALA A 117 8.93 8.51 -1.83
N LEU A 118 8.54 7.67 -2.79
CA LEU A 118 8.54 6.21 -2.58
C LEU A 118 9.96 5.66 -2.36
N ALA A 119 10.93 6.10 -3.14
CA ALA A 119 12.34 5.73 -2.96
C ALA A 119 12.87 6.22 -1.59
N SER A 120 12.48 7.44 -1.18
CA SER A 120 12.84 7.99 0.12
C SER A 120 12.19 7.22 1.28
N HIS A 121 10.93 6.82 1.15
CA HIS A 121 10.25 5.97 2.13
C HIS A 121 10.87 4.56 2.19
N GLY A 122 11.24 3.98 1.05
CA GLY A 122 11.97 2.71 0.99
C GLY A 122 13.32 2.78 1.69
N LEU A 123 14.10 3.84 1.43
CA LEU A 123 15.36 4.07 2.11
C LEU A 123 15.18 4.26 3.62
N LEU A 124 14.19 5.06 4.05
CA LEU A 124 13.87 5.24 5.46
C LEU A 124 13.48 3.91 6.12
N ALA A 125 12.63 3.12 5.47
CA ALA A 125 12.24 1.80 5.96
C ALA A 125 13.45 0.87 6.10
N GLN A 126 14.39 0.89 5.13
CA GLN A 126 15.62 0.13 5.18
C GLN A 126 16.52 0.55 6.35
N ILE A 127 16.69 1.86 6.57
CA ILE A 127 17.46 2.39 7.71
C ILE A 127 16.86 1.93 9.03
N LEU A 128 15.52 2.07 9.20
CA LEU A 128 14.83 1.68 10.42
C LEU A 128 14.87 0.17 10.65
N ALA A 129 14.69 -0.64 9.61
CA ALA A 129 14.77 -2.09 9.71
C ALA A 129 16.19 -2.55 10.09
N SER A 130 17.23 -1.96 9.48
CA SER A 130 18.62 -2.28 9.81
C SER A 130 18.98 -1.88 11.24
N HIS A 131 18.50 -0.72 11.70
CA HIS A 131 18.73 -0.26 13.07
C HIS A 131 18.06 -1.20 14.09
N LEU A 132 16.79 -1.54 13.85
CA LEU A 132 16.06 -2.46 14.75
C LEU A 132 16.70 -3.85 14.79
N ALA A 133 17.13 -4.37 13.63
CA ALA A 133 17.82 -5.66 13.54
C ALA A 133 19.16 -5.68 14.31
N GLY A 134 19.87 -4.55 14.38
CA GLY A 134 21.20 -4.47 15.01
C GLY A 134 21.22 -3.99 16.47
N SER A 135 20.17 -3.30 16.92
CA SER A 135 20.16 -2.62 18.23
C SER A 135 19.35 -3.35 19.32
N GLU A 136 18.43 -4.22 18.94
CA GLU A 136 17.58 -4.93 19.89
C GLU A 136 18.14 -6.30 20.25
N ARG A 137 17.92 -6.75 21.50
CA ARG A 137 18.27 -8.12 21.93
C ARG A 137 17.38 -9.16 21.26
N ASP A 138 16.12 -8.83 21.03
CA ASP A 138 15.13 -9.63 20.34
C ASP A 138 14.37 -8.75 19.33
N PRO A 139 14.94 -8.55 18.15
CA PRO A 139 14.31 -7.72 17.11
C PRO A 139 12.99 -8.30 16.63
N SER A 140 12.81 -9.64 16.67
CA SER A 140 11.56 -10.29 16.25
C SER A 140 10.42 -9.97 17.20
N ALA A 141 10.62 -10.10 18.51
CA ALA A 141 9.58 -9.80 19.49
C ALA A 141 9.17 -8.31 19.45
N ARG A 142 10.14 -7.40 19.32
CA ARG A 142 9.86 -5.96 19.22
C ARG A 142 9.12 -5.59 17.94
N ALA A 143 9.52 -6.20 16.82
CA ALA A 143 8.87 -6.02 15.53
C ALA A 143 7.44 -6.56 15.55
N GLU A 144 7.21 -7.74 16.15
CA GLU A 144 5.87 -8.32 16.31
C GLU A 144 4.98 -7.43 17.21
N GLU A 145 5.50 -6.93 18.33
CA GLU A 145 4.76 -6.01 19.21
C GLU A 145 4.30 -4.75 18.46
N ALA A 146 5.19 -4.14 17.67
CA ALA A 146 4.86 -3.00 16.85
C ALA A 146 3.80 -3.34 15.79
N GLY A 147 3.95 -4.47 15.10
CA GLY A 147 2.97 -5.00 14.15
C GLY A 147 1.61 -5.21 14.80
N ARG A 148 1.55 -5.83 15.98
CA ARG A 148 0.32 -6.08 16.73
C ARG A 148 -0.43 -4.79 17.07
N ALA A 149 0.30 -3.78 17.55
CA ALA A 149 -0.29 -2.48 17.86
C ALA A 149 -0.87 -1.78 16.63
N TRP A 150 -0.26 -1.95 15.47
CA TRP A 150 -0.77 -1.41 14.20
C TRP A 150 -1.92 -2.24 13.64
N GLY A 151 -1.85 -3.57 13.66
CA GLY A 151 -2.92 -4.46 13.21
C GLY A 151 -4.25 -4.16 13.91
N ALA A 152 -4.23 -3.97 15.22
CA ALA A 152 -5.42 -3.59 15.99
C ALA A 152 -6.02 -2.23 15.59
N ARG A 153 -5.21 -1.31 15.05
CA ARG A 153 -5.69 0.02 14.59
C ARG A 153 -6.25 0.00 13.16
N LEU A 154 -5.78 -0.93 12.34
CA LEU A 154 -6.11 -0.98 10.93
C LEU A 154 -7.46 -1.63 10.66
N VAL A 155 -7.90 -2.55 11.49
CA VAL A 155 -9.23 -3.13 11.38
C VAL A 155 -10.28 -2.14 11.86
N ARG A 156 -11.41 -2.15 11.17
CA ARG A 156 -12.56 -1.38 11.61
C ARG A 156 -13.12 -2.00 12.87
N LYS A 157 -13.40 -1.16 13.87
CA LYS A 157 -14.18 -1.62 15.02
C LYS A 157 -15.49 -2.17 14.51
N PRO A 158 -15.81 -3.44 14.75
CA PRO A 158 -17.08 -3.98 14.35
C PRO A 158 -18.19 -3.16 15.01
N PRO A 159 -19.38 -3.03 14.38
CA PRO A 159 -20.58 -2.58 15.07
C PRO A 159 -20.80 -3.51 16.28
N PRO A 160 -21.54 -3.08 17.34
CA PRO A 160 -21.71 -3.84 18.58
C PRO A 160 -22.36 -5.23 18.44
N ALA A 161 -22.76 -5.62 17.23
CA ALA A 161 -23.17 -6.98 16.91
C ALA A 161 -21.93 -7.85 16.66
N SER A 162 -21.90 -9.03 17.22
CA SER A 162 -20.82 -10.02 17.11
C SER A 162 -20.49 -10.32 15.63
N ILE A 163 -19.25 -10.06 15.24
CA ILE A 163 -18.66 -10.52 13.97
C ILE A 163 -18.44 -12.04 14.08
N SER A 164 -18.69 -12.80 13.01
CA SER A 164 -18.37 -14.23 12.97
C SER A 164 -16.87 -14.46 12.83
N LYS A 165 -16.42 -15.71 13.03
CA LYS A 165 -15.03 -16.10 12.89
C LYS A 165 -14.57 -16.00 11.42
N GLU A 166 -15.43 -16.42 10.51
CA GLU A 166 -15.23 -16.35 9.06
C GLU A 166 -15.12 -14.89 8.62
N GLU A 167 -16.00 -14.01 9.09
CA GLU A 167 -15.94 -12.57 8.78
C GLU A 167 -14.65 -11.92 9.34
N ALA A 168 -14.14 -12.40 10.47
CA ALA A 168 -12.88 -11.91 11.01
C ALA A 168 -11.66 -12.31 10.13
N VAL A 169 -11.67 -13.52 9.59
CA VAL A 169 -10.64 -13.96 8.64
C VAL A 169 -10.75 -13.18 7.34
N ASP A 170 -11.96 -12.97 6.82
CA ASP A 170 -12.21 -12.19 5.60
C ASP A 170 -11.74 -10.73 5.75
N GLU A 171 -11.90 -10.12 6.92
CA GLU A 171 -11.39 -8.76 7.18
C GLU A 171 -9.86 -8.72 7.14
N VAL A 172 -9.18 -9.75 7.66
CA VAL A 172 -7.72 -9.87 7.57
C VAL A 172 -7.27 -10.10 6.13
N VAL A 173 -7.97 -10.93 5.36
CA VAL A 173 -7.74 -11.10 3.91
C VAL A 173 -7.85 -9.77 3.20
N HIS A 174 -8.95 -9.05 3.41
CA HIS A 174 -9.19 -7.75 2.79
C HIS A 174 -8.12 -6.71 3.18
N LEU A 175 -7.67 -6.70 4.44
CA LEU A 175 -6.58 -5.85 4.90
C LEU A 175 -5.29 -6.11 4.10
N HIS A 176 -4.97 -7.39 3.84
CA HIS A 176 -3.78 -7.75 3.08
C HIS A 176 -3.87 -7.38 1.60
N GLU A 177 -5.07 -7.51 1.00
CA GLU A 177 -5.31 -7.01 -0.36
C GLU A 177 -5.06 -5.51 -0.47
N GLN A 178 -5.49 -4.72 0.52
CA GLN A 178 -5.24 -3.27 0.56
C GLN A 178 -3.75 -2.91 0.63
N PHE A 179 -2.93 -3.76 1.25
CA PHE A 179 -1.48 -3.61 1.29
C PHE A 179 -0.76 -4.13 0.04
N GLY A 180 -1.50 -4.69 -0.92
CA GLY A 180 -0.94 -5.16 -2.18
C GLY A 180 -0.44 -6.60 -2.18
N PHE A 181 -0.77 -7.37 -1.14
CA PHE A 181 -0.62 -8.83 -1.19
C PHE A 181 -1.70 -9.45 -2.09
N SER A 182 -1.49 -10.70 -2.47
CA SER A 182 -2.51 -11.54 -3.11
C SER A 182 -2.81 -12.72 -2.16
N PRO A 183 -3.68 -12.51 -1.15
CA PRO A 183 -4.01 -13.54 -0.18
C PRO A 183 -4.88 -14.63 -0.78
N GLU A 184 -4.72 -15.85 -0.29
CA GLU A 184 -5.51 -17.03 -0.63
C GLU A 184 -5.75 -17.84 0.64
N LEU A 185 -7.00 -18.17 0.95
CA LEU A 185 -7.34 -19.05 2.06
C LEU A 185 -7.34 -20.51 1.59
N ARG A 186 -6.77 -21.39 2.40
CA ARG A 186 -6.77 -22.85 2.21
C ARG A 186 -7.22 -23.52 3.49
N GLU A 187 -8.00 -24.59 3.34
CA GLU A 187 -8.32 -25.45 4.46
C GLU A 187 -7.09 -26.25 4.91
N ALA A 188 -6.88 -26.37 6.21
CA ALA A 188 -5.82 -27.13 6.82
C ALA A 188 -6.37 -28.09 7.89
N THR A 189 -5.56 -29.02 8.34
CA THR A 189 -5.98 -30.06 9.31
C THR A 189 -6.42 -29.47 10.67
N SER A 190 -5.87 -28.29 11.03
CA SER A 190 -6.13 -27.62 12.32
C SER A 190 -6.55 -26.16 12.15
N GLY A 191 -7.45 -25.87 11.21
CA GLY A 191 -7.88 -24.50 10.93
C GLY A 191 -7.70 -24.12 9.48
N GLN A 192 -7.22 -22.94 9.19
CA GLN A 192 -7.01 -22.42 7.84
C GLN A 192 -5.56 -21.91 7.66
N GLU A 193 -5.12 -21.90 6.42
CA GLU A 193 -3.86 -21.27 6.00
C GLU A 193 -4.16 -20.03 5.18
N LEU A 194 -3.65 -18.89 5.63
CA LEU A 194 -3.64 -17.66 4.86
C LEU A 194 -2.31 -17.60 4.08
N VAL A 195 -2.39 -17.91 2.79
CA VAL A 195 -1.24 -17.89 1.87
C VAL A 195 -1.11 -16.50 1.28
N LEU A 196 -0.02 -15.83 1.59
CA LEU A 196 0.25 -14.46 1.19
C LEU A 196 1.24 -14.41 0.05
N LYS A 197 0.74 -14.27 -1.16
CA LYS A 197 1.54 -14.12 -2.39
C LYS A 197 1.86 -12.65 -2.63
N ARG A 198 2.92 -12.38 -3.42
CA ARG A 198 3.34 -11.03 -3.84
C ARG A 198 3.60 -10.10 -2.66
N CYS A 199 4.54 -10.47 -1.78
CA CYS A 199 4.93 -9.61 -0.68
C CYS A 199 5.44 -8.24 -1.20
N PRO A 200 4.77 -7.10 -0.90
CA PRO A 200 5.21 -5.77 -1.34
C PRO A 200 6.50 -5.32 -0.64
N PHE A 201 6.90 -6.02 0.43
CA PHE A 201 8.11 -5.78 1.21
C PHE A 201 9.20 -6.82 0.93
N GLN A 202 9.11 -7.58 -0.17
CA GLN A 202 9.95 -8.76 -0.44
C GLN A 202 11.44 -8.45 -0.34
N GLU A 203 11.90 -7.32 -0.86
CA GLU A 203 13.31 -6.92 -0.82
C GLU A 203 13.79 -6.73 0.63
N LEU A 204 13.03 -5.98 1.44
CA LEU A 204 13.33 -5.78 2.86
C LEU A 204 13.17 -7.07 3.67
N ALA A 205 12.14 -7.87 3.37
CA ALA A 205 11.90 -9.14 4.05
C ALA A 205 12.99 -10.16 3.80
N THR A 206 13.62 -10.15 2.61
CA THR A 206 14.78 -11.00 2.29
C THR A 206 16.01 -10.55 3.08
N THR A 207 16.19 -9.24 3.27
CA THR A 207 17.37 -8.68 3.95
C THR A 207 17.22 -8.72 5.48
N TYR A 208 16.01 -8.44 5.98
CA TYR A 208 15.72 -8.32 7.42
C TYR A 208 14.49 -9.16 7.81
N PRO A 209 14.50 -10.48 7.61
CA PRO A 209 13.31 -11.33 7.84
C PRO A 209 12.85 -11.28 9.31
N ALA A 210 13.78 -11.27 10.26
CA ALA A 210 13.48 -11.17 11.69
C ALA A 210 12.70 -9.90 12.08
N VAL A 211 12.80 -8.83 11.31
CA VAL A 211 12.05 -7.59 11.53
C VAL A 211 10.78 -7.58 10.70
N ILE A 212 10.91 -7.67 9.39
CA ILE A 212 9.79 -7.43 8.47
C ILE A 212 8.71 -8.52 8.58
N CYS A 213 9.13 -9.80 8.65
CA CYS A 213 8.17 -10.89 8.77
C CYS A 213 7.52 -10.94 10.16
N SER A 214 8.23 -10.52 11.21
CA SER A 214 7.65 -10.41 12.56
C SER A 214 6.67 -9.25 12.67
N VAL A 215 6.94 -8.09 12.05
CA VAL A 215 5.93 -7.00 11.92
C VAL A 215 4.68 -7.54 11.25
N HIS A 216 4.84 -8.32 10.18
CA HIS A 216 3.71 -8.87 9.42
C HIS A 216 2.88 -9.87 10.27
N LEU A 217 3.52 -10.81 10.96
CA LEU A 217 2.84 -11.68 11.91
C LEU A 217 2.10 -10.86 12.98
N GLY A 218 2.75 -9.84 13.51
CA GLY A 218 2.14 -8.91 14.45
C GLY A 218 0.89 -8.24 13.91
N LEU A 219 0.92 -7.76 12.65
CA LEU A 219 -0.25 -7.16 11.99
C LEU A 219 -1.44 -8.12 11.96
N ILE A 220 -1.22 -9.38 11.56
CA ILE A 220 -2.27 -10.41 11.54
C ILE A 220 -2.83 -10.64 12.95
N ARG A 221 -1.96 -10.88 13.92
CA ARG A 221 -2.34 -11.12 15.33
C ARG A 221 -3.08 -9.94 15.95
N GLY A 222 -2.63 -8.73 15.67
CA GLY A 222 -3.27 -7.52 16.16
C GLY A 222 -4.65 -7.30 15.57
N ALA A 223 -4.82 -7.55 14.27
CA ALA A 223 -6.10 -7.46 13.59
C ALA A 223 -7.10 -8.49 14.14
N LEU A 224 -6.74 -9.77 14.20
CA LEU A 224 -7.58 -10.84 14.74
C LEU A 224 -7.95 -10.60 16.21
N GLY A 225 -6.98 -10.16 17.03
CA GLY A 225 -7.21 -9.86 18.44
C GLY A 225 -8.21 -8.72 18.68
N GLU A 226 -8.15 -7.66 17.86
CA GLU A 226 -9.10 -6.52 17.95
C GLU A 226 -10.52 -6.92 17.52
N LEU A 227 -10.65 -7.86 16.57
CA LEU A 227 -11.94 -8.39 16.13
C LEU A 227 -12.59 -9.30 17.19
N GLY A 228 -11.83 -9.85 18.13
CA GLY A 228 -12.35 -10.46 19.34
C GLY A 228 -13.12 -11.77 19.17
N THR A 229 -12.95 -12.48 18.05
CA THR A 229 -13.68 -13.72 17.74
C THR A 229 -13.05 -14.99 18.33
N GLY A 230 -11.85 -14.89 18.92
CA GLY A 230 -11.05 -16.02 19.37
C GLY A 230 -10.30 -16.74 18.27
N VAL A 231 -10.30 -16.21 17.04
CA VAL A 231 -9.43 -16.64 15.95
C VAL A 231 -8.03 -16.11 16.18
N GLU A 232 -7.02 -16.95 16.01
CA GLU A 232 -5.62 -16.61 16.28
C GLU A 232 -4.72 -17.02 15.10
N ALA A 233 -3.64 -16.27 14.89
CA ALA A 233 -2.53 -16.69 14.02
C ALA A 233 -1.42 -17.26 14.93
N ASP A 234 -1.32 -18.57 15.00
CA ASP A 234 -0.38 -19.25 15.89
C ASP A 234 1.02 -19.32 15.29
N ARG A 235 1.15 -19.48 13.98
CA ARG A 235 2.42 -19.61 13.27
C ARG A 235 2.44 -18.83 11.95
N PHE A 236 3.62 -18.31 11.63
CA PHE A 236 3.90 -17.65 10.35
C PHE A 236 5.19 -18.22 9.75
N GLU A 237 5.10 -18.69 8.52
CA GLU A 237 6.23 -19.27 7.79
C GLU A 237 6.61 -18.33 6.63
N PRO A 238 7.66 -17.52 6.80
CA PRO A 238 8.16 -16.69 5.72
C PRO A 238 8.70 -17.54 4.58
N PHE A 239 8.33 -17.20 3.34
CA PHE A 239 8.81 -17.86 2.13
C PHE A 239 8.61 -19.39 2.12
N ALA A 240 7.54 -19.88 2.75
CA ALA A 240 7.20 -21.30 2.82
C ALA A 240 6.98 -21.93 1.44
N GLU A 241 6.49 -21.14 0.50
CA GLU A 241 6.33 -21.53 -0.90
C GLU A 241 7.06 -20.52 -1.82
N PRO A 242 7.40 -20.87 -3.06
CA PRO A 242 8.00 -19.94 -4.00
C PRO A 242 7.16 -18.66 -4.19
N GLY A 243 7.66 -17.53 -3.69
CA GLY A 243 6.97 -16.24 -3.76
C GLY A 243 5.79 -16.07 -2.81
N ALA A 244 5.63 -16.94 -1.80
CA ALA A 244 4.56 -16.85 -0.82
C ALA A 244 5.02 -17.16 0.62
N CYS A 245 4.34 -16.50 1.56
CA CYS A 245 4.41 -16.79 3.00
C CYS A 245 3.10 -17.45 3.45
N VAL A 246 3.14 -18.23 4.52
CA VAL A 246 1.96 -18.92 5.06
C VAL A 246 1.74 -18.52 6.52
N ALA A 247 0.55 -18.00 6.83
CA ALA A 247 0.10 -17.81 8.20
C ALA A 247 -0.92 -18.90 8.55
N HIS A 248 -0.69 -19.62 9.65
CA HIS A 248 -1.61 -20.63 10.16
C HIS A 248 -2.60 -19.97 11.09
N VAL A 249 -3.89 -20.09 10.76
CA VAL A 249 -5.01 -19.48 11.48
C VAL A 249 -5.81 -20.59 12.15
N THR A 250 -5.98 -20.47 13.45
CA THR A 250 -6.68 -21.45 14.31
C THR A 250 -7.87 -20.82 15.00
N GLY A 251 -8.77 -21.66 15.50
CA GLY A 251 -9.98 -21.17 16.17
C GLY A 251 -11.11 -20.78 15.23
N VAL A 252 -10.97 -21.05 13.92
CA VAL A 252 -12.01 -20.76 12.90
C VAL A 252 -13.20 -21.69 13.04
#